data_93909184d5d36da695b68f0fc8bfe4a4
#
_entry.id   93909184d5d36da695b68f0fc8bfe4a4
#
_cell.length_a   1.000
_cell.length_b   1.000
_cell.length_c   1.000
_cell.angle_alpha   90.00
_cell.angle_beta   90.00
_cell.angle_gamma   90.00
#
_symmetry.space_group_name_H-M   'P 1'
#
loop_
_entity.id
_entity.type
_entity.pdbx_description
1 polymer ?
#
loop_
_entity_poly.entity_id
_entity_poly.type
_entity_poly.pdbx_seq_one_letter_code
_entity_poly.pdbx_strand_id
1 'polypeptide(L)'
;MAENKENVVLCGANSYEQKFYFNSDFKGLPEQIQKELQIMCVLYTEDVGGILTLVYEEDGQLCFEVTTEENDFMFDEIGSHLKIKELQRTKTELLESLQLYYKVFFLGEEL
;
A
#
# COMPACT_ATOMS: atom_id res chain seq x y z
N MET A 1 21.48 14.53 -1.63
CA MET A 1 21.23 14.15 -1.76
C MET A 1 20.54 13.86 -2.15
N ALA A 2 20.24 13.86 -2.41
CA ALA A 2 19.58 13.62 -2.66
C ALA A 2 18.80 13.31 -2.83
N GLU A 3 18.43 13.16 -3.10
CA GLU A 3 17.64 12.93 -3.16
C GLU A 3 16.74 12.66 -2.93
N ASN A 4 16.76 13.00 -3.05
CA ASN A 4 15.83 12.55 -2.45
C ASN A 4 14.56 12.35 -3.07
N LYS A 5 14.34 11.35 -3.61
CA LYS A 5 13.13 10.95 -4.10
C LYS A 5 12.34 10.47 -3.02
N GLU A 6 11.38 11.23 -2.62
CA GLU A 6 10.61 10.82 -1.52
C GLU A 6 9.43 10.06 -2.01
N ASN A 7 9.33 8.83 -1.62
CA ASN A 7 8.13 8.05 -1.87
C ASN A 7 7.05 8.46 -0.88
N VAL A 8 5.83 8.54 -1.36
CA VAL A 8 4.70 9.00 -0.55
C VAL A 8 3.88 7.80 -0.11
N VAL A 9 3.71 7.64 1.20
CA VAL A 9 2.92 6.53 1.75
C VAL A 9 1.44 6.84 1.60
N LEU A 10 0.71 5.90 1.02
CA LEU A 10 -0.74 6.00 0.95
C LEU A 10 -1.38 5.44 2.21
N CYS A 11 -1.03 4.23 2.57
CA CYS A 11 -1.59 3.55 3.74
C CYS A 11 -0.73 2.35 4.08
N GLY A 12 -1.02 1.71 5.21
CA GLY A 12 -0.32 0.51 5.59
C GLY A 12 -0.94 -0.17 6.79
N ALA A 13 -0.61 -1.45 6.96
CA ALA A 13 -1.06 -2.24 8.09
C ALA A 13 0.13 -2.87 8.77
N ASN A 14 0.12 -2.89 10.10
CA ASN A 14 1.21 -3.39 10.91
C ASN A 14 0.67 -4.51 11.80
N SER A 15 1.08 -5.75 11.54
CA SER A 15 0.58 -6.89 12.29
C SER A 15 1.12 -6.92 13.72
N TYR A 16 2.31 -6.36 13.94
CA TYR A 16 2.92 -6.38 15.27
C TYR A 16 2.17 -5.47 16.24
N GLU A 17 1.71 -4.31 15.74
CA GLU A 17 0.97 -3.36 16.56
C GLU A 17 -0.53 -3.47 16.36
N GLN A 18 -0.95 -4.26 15.37
CA GLN A 18 -2.36 -4.43 15.02
C GLN A 18 -3.01 -3.09 14.74
N LYS A 19 -2.35 -2.30 13.87
CA LYS A 19 -2.80 -0.97 13.52
C LYS A 19 -2.84 -0.79 12.02
N PHE A 20 -3.76 0.06 11.58
CA PHE A 20 -3.85 0.47 10.19
C PHE A 20 -3.60 1.99 10.13
N TYR A 21 -2.76 2.41 9.19
CA TYR A 21 -2.46 3.81 8.97
C TYR A 21 -3.01 4.23 7.61
N PHE A 22 -3.66 5.38 7.57
CA PHE A 22 -4.12 5.97 6.31
C PHE A 22 -3.63 7.42 6.27
N ASN A 23 -2.94 7.78 5.18
CA ASN A 23 -2.37 9.11 5.05
C ASN A 23 -3.49 10.13 4.83
N SER A 24 -3.59 11.11 5.72
CA SER A 24 -4.66 12.10 5.68
C SER A 24 -4.61 12.98 4.43
N ASP A 25 -3.47 13.03 3.75
CA ASP A 25 -3.38 13.77 2.48
C ASP A 25 -4.28 13.16 1.42
N PHE A 26 -4.73 11.93 1.62
CA PHE A 26 -5.59 11.23 0.67
C PHE A 26 -7.03 11.14 1.15
N LYS A 27 -7.41 11.97 2.12
CA LYS A 27 -8.77 11.92 2.66
C LYS A 27 -9.82 12.29 1.62
N GLY A 28 -9.40 12.84 0.48
CA GLY A 28 -10.31 13.14 -0.62
C GLY A 28 -10.77 11.92 -1.42
N LEU A 29 -10.13 10.77 -1.19
CA LEU A 29 -10.60 9.55 -1.84
C LEU A 29 -11.99 9.18 -1.30
N PRO A 30 -12.83 8.56 -2.15
CA PRO A 30 -14.13 8.11 -1.66
C PRO A 30 -13.99 7.19 -0.45
N GLU A 31 -14.91 7.32 0.48
CA GLU A 31 -14.86 6.54 1.71
C GLU A 31 -14.83 5.04 1.42
N GLN A 32 -15.55 4.62 0.40
CA GLN A 32 -15.60 3.23 0.02
C GLN A 32 -14.23 2.71 -0.41
N ILE A 33 -13.47 3.55 -1.11
CA ILE A 33 -12.11 3.20 -1.52
C ILE A 33 -11.21 3.12 -0.30
N GLN A 34 -11.35 4.06 0.64
CA GLN A 34 -10.56 4.03 1.86
C GLN A 34 -10.81 2.75 2.65
N LYS A 35 -12.07 2.33 2.72
CA LYS A 35 -12.42 1.09 3.42
C LYS A 35 -11.86 -0.14 2.71
N GLU A 36 -11.91 -0.14 1.40
CA GLU A 36 -11.37 -1.26 0.63
C GLU A 36 -9.88 -1.40 0.86
N LEU A 37 -9.16 -0.29 0.92
CA LEU A 37 -7.73 -0.30 1.21
C LEU A 37 -7.46 -0.86 2.60
N GLN A 38 -8.25 -0.45 3.57
CA GLN A 38 -8.07 -0.94 4.93
C GLN A 38 -8.28 -2.45 5.01
N ILE A 39 -9.36 -2.92 4.40
CA ILE A 39 -9.67 -4.35 4.42
C ILE A 39 -8.56 -5.14 3.75
N MET A 40 -8.10 -4.68 2.59
CA MET A 40 -7.07 -5.37 1.83
C MET A 40 -5.78 -5.48 2.64
N CYS A 41 -5.33 -4.37 3.23
CA CYS A 41 -4.07 -4.34 3.95
C CYS A 41 -4.14 -5.14 5.25
N VAL A 42 -5.25 -5.02 5.98
CA VAL A 42 -5.40 -5.72 7.24
C VAL A 42 -5.47 -7.23 7.01
N LEU A 43 -6.25 -7.67 6.02
CA LEU A 43 -6.35 -9.09 5.72
C LEU A 43 -5.01 -9.66 5.28
N TYR A 44 -4.24 -8.87 4.52
CA TYR A 44 -2.92 -9.33 4.11
C TYR A 44 -2.05 -9.64 5.34
N THR A 45 -1.98 -8.70 6.29
CA THR A 45 -1.11 -8.90 7.45
C THR A 45 -1.66 -9.96 8.40
N GLU A 46 -2.97 -10.19 8.40
CA GLU A 46 -3.53 -11.28 9.18
C GLU A 46 -3.13 -12.64 8.60
N ASP A 47 -3.01 -12.71 7.28
CA ASP A 47 -2.66 -13.96 6.62
C ASP A 47 -1.17 -14.28 6.72
N VAL A 48 -0.31 -13.29 6.51
CA VAL A 48 1.12 -13.55 6.37
C VAL A 48 1.99 -12.86 7.42
N GLY A 49 1.44 -11.92 8.16
CA GLY A 49 2.22 -11.18 9.16
C GLY A 49 2.95 -9.99 8.56
N GLY A 50 3.90 -9.45 9.33
CA GLY A 50 4.73 -8.36 8.86
C GLY A 50 4.02 -7.02 8.82
N ILE A 51 4.61 -6.10 8.06
CA ILE A 51 4.07 -4.77 7.85
C ILE A 51 3.93 -4.56 6.34
N LEU A 52 2.73 -4.23 5.90
CA LEU A 52 2.49 -3.94 4.50
C LEU A 52 2.26 -2.45 4.34
N THR A 53 3.00 -1.81 3.42
CA THR A 53 2.84 -0.40 3.14
C THR A 53 2.61 -0.22 1.64
N LEU A 54 1.62 0.59 1.29
CA LEU A 54 1.39 0.98 -0.10
C LEU A 54 2.01 2.35 -0.29
N VAL A 55 2.91 2.45 -1.25
CA VAL A 55 3.75 3.63 -1.44
C VAL A 55 3.73 4.06 -2.89
N TYR A 56 3.55 5.35 -3.12
CA TYR A 56 3.66 5.91 -4.48
C TYR A 56 5.10 6.25 -4.77
N GLU A 57 5.58 5.83 -5.91
CA GLU A 57 6.89 6.24 -6.38
C GLU A 57 6.79 7.60 -7.06
N GLU A 58 7.95 8.15 -7.40
CA GLU A 58 8.03 9.49 -7.95
C GLU A 58 7.16 9.68 -9.19
N ASP A 59 7.05 8.64 -10.01
CA ASP A 59 6.28 8.71 -11.25
C ASP A 59 4.79 8.39 -11.06
N GLY A 60 4.38 8.12 -9.82
CA GLY A 60 2.99 7.83 -9.52
C GLY A 60 2.63 6.37 -9.50
N GLN A 61 3.60 5.49 -9.71
CA GLN A 61 3.34 4.07 -9.63
C GLN A 61 3.16 3.66 -8.18
N LEU A 62 2.15 2.84 -7.91
CA LEU A 62 1.84 2.41 -6.55
C LEU A 62 2.48 1.04 -6.31
N CYS A 63 3.26 0.95 -5.26
CA CYS A 63 4.03 -0.24 -4.94
C CYS A 63 3.66 -0.79 -3.59
N PHE A 64 3.78 -2.10 -3.45
CA PHE A 64 3.61 -2.79 -2.17
C PHE A 64 4.99 -2.98 -1.55
N GLU A 65 5.19 -2.48 -0.34
CA GLU A 65 6.42 -2.70 0.41
C GLU A 65 6.12 -3.53 1.63
N VAL A 66 6.92 -4.57 1.84
CA VAL A 66 6.73 -5.48 2.97
C VAL A 66 7.99 -5.44 3.81
N THR A 67 7.82 -5.21 5.11
CA THR A 67 8.93 -5.24 6.06
C THR A 67 8.56 -6.12 7.24
N THR A 68 9.58 -6.61 7.94
CA THR A 68 9.38 -7.46 9.11
C THR A 68 10.32 -6.99 10.20
N GLU A 69 9.94 -7.30 11.45
CA GLU A 69 10.86 -7.08 12.56
C GLU A 69 11.96 -8.10 12.54
N GLU A 70 13.10 -7.75 13.11
CA GLU A 70 14.21 -8.66 13.22
C GLU A 70 13.79 -9.92 13.94
N ASN A 71 14.23 -11.04 13.42
CA ASN A 71 14.01 -12.36 14.06
C ASN A 71 12.54 -12.77 14.08
N ASP A 72 11.73 -12.29 13.15
CA ASP A 72 10.36 -12.74 13.03
C ASP A 72 10.36 -14.05 12.23
N PHE A 73 10.40 -15.16 12.94
CA PHE A 73 10.43 -16.48 12.31
C PHE A 73 9.04 -16.96 11.92
N MET A 74 8.00 -16.21 12.29
CA MET A 74 6.63 -16.58 11.96
C MET A 74 6.14 -15.97 10.64
N PHE A 75 6.90 -15.04 10.09
CA PHE A 75 6.50 -14.38 8.85
C PHE A 75 6.53 -15.39 7.69
N ASP A 76 5.44 -15.42 6.93
CA ASP A 76 5.30 -16.34 5.80
C ASP A 76 5.80 -15.65 4.53
N GLU A 77 7.09 -15.81 4.26
CA GLU A 77 7.73 -15.12 3.14
C GLU A 77 7.18 -15.56 1.79
N ILE A 78 6.96 -16.86 1.65
CA ILE A 78 6.42 -17.39 0.40
C ILE A 78 4.98 -16.95 0.22
N GLY A 79 4.18 -17.06 1.29
CA GLY A 79 2.79 -16.63 1.25
C GLY A 79 2.66 -15.16 0.97
N SER A 80 3.56 -14.34 1.52
CA SER A 80 3.58 -12.91 1.28
C SER A 80 3.75 -12.62 -0.20
N HIS A 81 4.72 -13.28 -0.83
CA HIS A 81 5.00 -13.06 -2.25
C HIS A 81 3.80 -13.45 -3.11
N LEU A 82 3.20 -14.59 -2.81
CA LEU A 82 2.04 -15.06 -3.56
C LEU A 82 0.84 -14.15 -3.38
N LYS A 83 0.65 -13.64 -2.15
CA LYS A 83 -0.47 -12.76 -1.86
C LYS A 83 -0.33 -11.43 -2.60
N ILE A 84 0.87 -10.88 -2.64
CA ILE A 84 1.11 -9.63 -3.36
C ILE A 84 0.77 -9.83 -4.84
N LYS A 85 1.20 -10.93 -5.44
CA LYS A 85 0.91 -11.19 -6.84
C LYS A 85 -0.59 -11.33 -7.06
N GLU A 86 -1.28 -11.98 -6.13
CA GLU A 86 -2.72 -12.13 -6.22
C GLU A 86 -3.41 -10.78 -6.17
N LEU A 87 -3.00 -9.90 -5.25
CA LEU A 87 -3.59 -8.58 -5.13
C LEU A 87 -3.34 -7.75 -6.37
N GLN A 88 -2.13 -7.82 -6.93
CA GLN A 88 -1.83 -7.09 -8.15
C GLN A 88 -2.71 -7.54 -9.30
N ARG A 89 -3.08 -8.81 -9.33
CA ARG A 89 -3.92 -9.36 -10.39
C ARG A 89 -5.41 -9.07 -10.14
N THR A 90 -5.88 -9.26 -8.90
CA THR A 90 -7.31 -9.15 -8.63
C THR A 90 -7.77 -7.75 -8.32
N LYS A 91 -6.87 -6.85 -7.95
CA LYS A 91 -7.21 -5.47 -7.60
C LYS A 91 -6.73 -4.47 -8.65
N THR A 92 -6.59 -4.92 -9.88
CA THR A 92 -6.06 -4.09 -10.96
C THR A 92 -6.81 -2.76 -11.08
N GLU A 93 -8.13 -2.80 -11.09
CA GLU A 93 -8.91 -1.58 -11.26
C GLU A 93 -8.70 -0.61 -10.12
N LEU A 94 -8.68 -1.13 -8.89
CA LEU A 94 -8.44 -0.29 -7.73
C LEU A 94 -7.07 0.36 -7.81
N LEU A 95 -6.04 -0.44 -8.11
CA LEU A 95 -4.68 0.06 -8.14
C LEU A 95 -4.48 1.09 -9.25
N GLU A 96 -5.07 0.84 -10.42
CA GLU A 96 -4.99 1.80 -11.53
C GLU A 96 -5.70 3.09 -11.19
N SER A 97 -6.85 3.01 -10.53
CA SER A 97 -7.57 4.20 -10.12
C SER A 97 -6.77 5.04 -9.13
N LEU A 98 -6.10 4.37 -8.21
CA LEU A 98 -5.30 5.04 -7.21
C LEU A 98 -4.08 5.73 -7.84
N GLN A 99 -3.48 5.09 -8.84
CA GLN A 99 -2.35 5.68 -9.54
C GLN A 99 -2.80 6.90 -10.35
N LEU A 100 -3.94 6.80 -11.00
CA LEU A 100 -4.49 7.92 -11.75
C LEU A 100 -4.80 9.10 -10.84
N TYR A 101 -5.41 8.82 -9.68
CA TYR A 101 -5.72 9.85 -8.71
C TYR A 101 -4.47 10.61 -8.30
N TYR A 102 -3.39 9.88 -8.02
CA TYR A 102 -2.13 10.50 -7.59
C TYR A 102 -1.55 11.36 -8.71
N LYS A 103 -1.56 10.83 -9.94
CA LYS A 103 -1.00 11.57 -11.07
C LYS A 103 -1.74 12.88 -11.31
N VAL A 104 -3.06 12.85 -11.21
CA VAL A 104 -3.86 14.03 -11.47
C VAL A 104 -3.76 15.03 -10.32
N PHE A 105 -3.94 14.58 -9.09
CA PHE A 105 -4.08 15.48 -7.96
C PHE A 105 -2.77 15.83 -7.27
N PHE A 106 -1.74 15.03 -7.44
CA PHE A 106 -0.46 15.28 -6.79
C PHE A 106 0.64 15.64 -7.77
N LEU A 107 0.62 15.05 -8.96
CA LEU A 107 1.64 15.34 -9.97
C LEU A 107 1.15 16.35 -11.00
N GLY A 108 -0.12 16.71 -10.96
CA GLY A 108 -0.66 17.73 -11.85
C GLY A 108 -0.83 17.30 -13.29
N GLU A 109 -0.90 16.01 -13.55
CA GLU A 109 -1.08 15.52 -14.92
C GLU A 109 -2.51 15.75 -15.38
N GLU A 110 -2.65 15.98 -16.68
CA GLU A 110 -3.97 16.14 -17.26
C GLU A 110 -4.44 14.82 -17.83
N LEU A 111 -5.73 14.60 -17.79
CA LEU A 111 -6.31 13.40 -18.37
C LEU A 111 -6.39 13.48 -19.88
#